data_67f2a445e9d393c9ca4cb3c29aacd1e7
#
_entry.id   67f2a445e9d393c9ca4cb3c29aacd1e7
#
_cell.length_a   1.000
_cell.length_b   1.000
_cell.length_c   1.000
_cell.angle_alpha   90.00
_cell.angle_beta   90.00
_cell.angle_gamma   90.00
#
_symmetry.space_group_name_H-M   'P 1'
#
loop_
_entity.id
_entity.type
_entity.pdbx_description
1 polymer ?
#
loop_
_entity_poly.entity_id
_entity_poly.type
_entity_poly.pdbx_seq_one_letter_code
_entity_poly.pdbx_strand_id
1 'polypeptide(L)'
;SFDFVIANTGGGWDDVHLLLLERAAASLFLVDQRASSVRACRHALDLCLRCGIATGSFLLAVNRCTRHAPFTSIDVSSALDGAHVAELADGGREVEELLGAGMAQSLVEASSPLCISIEGVLDELLPLASRPASAGVQAPLARIGLAPKADAGLRGKQRKRKGRASRREAALAKDAS
;
A
#
# COMPACT_ATOMS: atom_id res chain seq x y z
N SER A 1 -6.44 2.72 31.53
CA SER A 1 -6.70 3.47 30.28
C SER A 1 -5.37 3.86 29.69
N PHE A 2 -5.20 3.70 28.40
CA PHE A 2 -4.02 4.11 27.64
C PHE A 2 -4.44 5.20 26.67
N ASP A 3 -3.60 6.20 26.46
CA ASP A 3 -3.84 7.28 25.48
C ASP A 3 -3.61 6.77 24.05
N PHE A 4 -2.63 5.88 23.90
CA PHE A 4 -2.29 5.23 22.63
C PHE A 4 -2.10 3.73 22.81
N VAL A 5 -2.52 2.98 21.82
CA VAL A 5 -2.25 1.52 21.68
C VAL A 5 -1.66 1.29 20.29
N ILE A 6 -0.46 0.76 20.25
CA ILE A 6 0.22 0.43 18.98
C ILE A 6 0.18 -1.09 18.82
N ALA A 7 -0.43 -1.56 17.73
CA ALA A 7 -0.41 -2.94 17.33
C ALA A 7 0.67 -3.14 16.26
N ASN A 8 1.76 -3.83 16.61
CA ASN A 8 2.76 -4.25 15.63
C ASN A 8 2.35 -5.59 15.05
N THR A 9 1.96 -5.60 13.78
CA THR A 9 1.53 -6.79 13.05
C THR A 9 2.60 -7.17 12.02
N GLY A 10 2.79 -8.46 11.80
CA GLY A 10 3.69 -8.93 10.74
C GLY A 10 3.11 -8.76 9.33
N GLY A 11 3.77 -9.35 8.33
CA GLY A 11 3.30 -9.33 6.93
C GLY A 11 2.22 -10.38 6.60
N GLY A 12 1.67 -11.09 7.60
CA GLY A 12 0.58 -12.04 7.41
C GLY A 12 -0.77 -11.33 7.21
N TRP A 13 -1.66 -11.96 6.45
CA TRP A 13 -3.02 -11.47 6.22
C TRP A 13 -4.01 -12.52 6.71
N ASP A 14 -4.52 -12.30 7.91
CA ASP A 14 -5.53 -13.13 8.55
C ASP A 14 -6.70 -12.26 9.05
N ASP A 15 -7.70 -12.90 9.63
CA ASP A 15 -8.90 -12.20 10.14
C ASP A 15 -8.55 -11.19 11.23
N VAL A 16 -7.50 -11.45 12.02
CA VAL A 16 -7.04 -10.52 13.08
C VAL A 16 -6.47 -9.26 12.48
N HIS A 17 -5.65 -9.40 11.41
CA HIS A 17 -5.12 -8.24 10.68
C HIS A 17 -6.23 -7.38 10.07
N LEU A 18 -7.20 -8.01 9.42
CA LEU A 18 -8.34 -7.31 8.83
C LEU A 18 -9.15 -6.57 9.91
N LEU A 19 -9.40 -7.22 11.06
CA LEU A 19 -10.10 -6.61 12.18
C LEU A 19 -9.33 -5.42 12.76
N LEU A 20 -8.00 -5.53 12.88
CA LEU A 20 -7.16 -4.43 13.36
C LEU A 20 -7.19 -3.25 12.39
N LEU A 21 -7.08 -3.48 11.09
CA LEU A 21 -7.15 -2.43 10.07
C LEU A 21 -8.53 -1.74 10.04
N GLU A 22 -9.61 -2.51 10.23
CA GLU A 22 -10.96 -1.96 10.31
C GLU A 22 -11.16 -1.07 11.56
N ARG A 23 -10.52 -1.43 12.69
CA ARG A 23 -10.68 -0.79 13.99
C ARG A 23 -9.63 0.26 14.30
N ALA A 24 -8.51 0.25 13.60
CA ALA A 24 -7.42 1.20 13.83
C ALA A 24 -7.85 2.64 13.49
N ALA A 25 -7.52 3.58 14.36
CA ALA A 25 -7.72 5.00 14.09
C ALA A 25 -6.82 5.49 12.93
N ALA A 26 -5.60 4.96 12.84
CA ALA A 26 -4.70 5.13 11.71
C ALA A 26 -3.85 3.88 11.53
N SER A 27 -3.37 3.64 10.31
CA SER A 27 -2.51 2.50 9.98
C SER A 27 -1.29 2.96 9.18
N LEU A 28 -0.11 2.51 9.60
CA LEU A 28 1.15 2.76 8.91
C LEU A 28 1.59 1.52 8.16
N PHE A 29 1.71 1.63 6.84
CA PHE A 29 2.26 0.58 5.98
C PHE A 29 3.72 0.87 5.68
N LEU A 30 4.60 -0.04 6.06
CA LEU A 30 6.03 0.05 5.78
C LEU A 30 6.34 -0.71 4.49
N VAL A 31 7.04 -0.05 3.58
CA VAL A 31 7.39 -0.58 2.26
C VAL A 31 8.90 -0.44 2.06
N ASP A 32 9.58 -1.53 1.75
CA ASP A 32 11.00 -1.46 1.40
C ASP A 32 11.20 -0.99 -0.05
N GLN A 33 12.37 -0.43 -0.35
CA GLN A 33 12.79 -0.02 -1.71
C GLN A 33 13.08 -1.23 -2.63
N ARG A 34 12.13 -2.19 -2.70
CA ARG A 34 12.21 -3.42 -3.50
C ARG A 34 10.90 -3.66 -4.23
N ALA A 35 10.99 -4.10 -5.48
CA ALA A 35 9.81 -4.39 -6.30
C ALA A 35 8.84 -5.40 -5.67
N SER A 36 9.35 -6.38 -4.92
CA SER A 36 8.52 -7.36 -4.20
C SER A 36 7.72 -6.73 -3.08
N SER A 37 8.33 -5.83 -2.30
CA SER A 37 7.66 -5.12 -1.20
C SER A 37 6.59 -4.16 -1.71
N VAL A 38 6.90 -3.39 -2.75
CA VAL A 38 5.95 -2.50 -3.41
C VAL A 38 4.74 -3.26 -3.96
N ARG A 39 4.98 -4.42 -4.60
CA ARG A 39 3.92 -5.28 -5.11
C ARG A 39 3.06 -5.85 -3.98
N ALA A 40 3.68 -6.30 -2.89
CA ALA A 40 2.96 -6.79 -1.72
C ALA A 40 2.09 -5.69 -1.09
N CYS A 41 2.63 -4.48 -0.95
CA CYS A 41 1.87 -3.32 -0.46
C CYS A 41 0.66 -3.02 -1.36
N ARG A 42 0.83 -3.03 -2.68
CA ARG A 42 -0.28 -2.84 -3.61
C ARG A 42 -1.36 -3.89 -3.44
N HIS A 43 -0.99 -5.16 -3.35
CA HIS A 43 -1.95 -6.25 -3.08
C HIS A 43 -2.68 -6.07 -1.75
N ALA A 44 -1.97 -5.62 -0.72
CA ALA A 44 -2.54 -5.34 0.58
C ALA A 44 -3.61 -4.23 0.51
N LEU A 45 -3.31 -3.13 -0.16
CA LEU A 45 -4.25 -2.03 -0.37
C LEU A 45 -5.46 -2.47 -1.20
N ASP A 46 -5.26 -3.24 -2.27
CA ASP A 46 -6.33 -3.82 -3.08
C ASP A 46 -7.24 -4.75 -2.26
N LEU A 47 -6.66 -5.55 -1.35
CA LEU A 47 -7.41 -6.41 -0.45
C LEU A 47 -8.26 -5.60 0.52
N CYS A 48 -7.70 -4.58 1.17
CA CYS A 48 -8.44 -3.67 2.04
C CYS A 48 -9.67 -3.09 1.32
N LEU A 49 -9.49 -2.58 0.10
CA LEU A 49 -10.58 -2.04 -0.71
C LEU A 49 -11.68 -3.09 -1.00
N ARG A 50 -11.28 -4.31 -1.34
CA ARG A 50 -12.21 -5.44 -1.60
C ARG A 50 -12.98 -5.85 -0.36
N CYS A 51 -12.35 -5.74 0.81
CA CYS A 51 -12.99 -6.02 2.10
C CYS A 51 -13.81 -4.82 2.62
N GLY A 52 -13.87 -3.71 1.90
CA GLY A 52 -14.61 -2.51 2.32
C GLY A 52 -13.93 -1.72 3.43
N ILE A 53 -12.63 -1.96 3.68
CA ILE A 53 -11.86 -1.23 4.68
C ILE A 53 -11.50 0.15 4.12
N ALA A 54 -11.83 1.20 4.89
CA ALA A 54 -11.51 2.57 4.50
C ALA A 54 -10.00 2.83 4.59
N THR A 55 -9.39 3.22 3.47
CA THR A 55 -7.94 3.48 3.37
C THR A 55 -7.55 4.93 3.65
N GLY A 56 -8.51 5.79 3.97
CA GLY A 56 -8.28 7.23 4.18
C GLY A 56 -7.45 7.57 5.43
N SER A 57 -7.29 6.62 6.36
CA SER A 57 -6.44 6.72 7.55
C SER A 57 -5.12 5.94 7.39
N PHE A 58 -4.79 5.49 6.18
CA PHE A 58 -3.54 4.79 5.92
C PHE A 58 -2.45 5.77 5.52
N LEU A 59 -1.28 5.62 6.13
CA LEU A 59 -0.06 6.29 5.78
C LEU A 59 0.93 5.25 5.23
N LEU A 60 1.56 5.56 4.12
CA LEU A 60 2.60 4.73 3.52
C LEU A 60 3.96 5.33 3.84
N ALA A 61 4.93 4.52 4.24
CA ALA A 61 6.29 4.99 4.44
C ALA A 61 7.31 4.01 3.85
N VAL A 62 8.31 4.56 3.15
CA VAL A 62 9.47 3.79 2.71
C VAL A 62 10.36 3.56 3.91
N ASN A 63 10.55 2.29 4.27
CA ASN A 63 11.41 1.87 5.36
C ASN A 63 12.87 1.79 4.90
N ARG A 64 13.80 2.21 5.78
CA ARG A 64 15.24 2.18 5.50
C ARG A 64 15.59 2.89 4.19
N CYS A 65 15.02 4.07 4.01
CA CYS A 65 15.20 4.84 2.78
C CYS A 65 16.67 5.23 2.60
N THR A 66 17.24 4.82 1.48
CA THR A 66 18.61 5.15 1.09
C THR A 66 18.66 5.73 -0.33
N ARG A 67 19.59 6.66 -0.55
CA ARG A 67 19.77 7.30 -1.86
C ARG A 67 20.35 6.36 -2.93
N HIS A 68 20.91 5.24 -2.50
CA HIS A 68 21.58 4.27 -3.39
C HIS A 68 20.72 3.05 -3.70
N ALA A 69 19.48 3.03 -3.21
CA ALA A 69 18.56 1.94 -3.53
C ALA A 69 18.12 2.01 -5.00
N PRO A 70 17.82 0.86 -5.62
CA PRO A 70 17.37 0.80 -7.01
C PRO A 70 16.00 1.47 -7.24
N PHE A 71 15.20 1.61 -6.18
CA PHE A 71 13.92 2.31 -6.21
C PHE A 71 13.97 3.48 -5.23
N THR A 72 13.67 4.68 -5.74
CA THR A 72 13.50 5.87 -4.89
C THR A 72 12.09 5.89 -4.29
N SER A 73 11.84 6.76 -3.32
CA SER A 73 10.49 7.01 -2.80
C SER A 73 9.52 7.49 -3.89
N ILE A 74 10.01 8.24 -4.88
CA ILE A 74 9.24 8.68 -6.05
C ILE A 74 8.81 7.48 -6.91
N ASP A 75 9.72 6.52 -7.13
CA ASP A 75 9.40 5.30 -7.88
C ASP A 75 8.36 4.45 -7.12
N VAL A 76 8.49 4.35 -5.78
CA VAL A 76 7.51 3.67 -4.94
C VAL A 76 6.14 4.37 -5.02
N SER A 77 6.10 5.70 -4.88
CA SER A 77 4.89 6.48 -5.05
C SER A 77 4.23 6.25 -6.41
N SER A 78 5.02 6.31 -7.49
CA SER A 78 4.54 6.08 -8.85
C SER A 78 3.98 4.67 -9.04
N ALA A 79 4.61 3.65 -8.45
CA ALA A 79 4.15 2.27 -8.50
C ALA A 79 2.88 2.02 -7.67
N LEU A 80 2.61 2.89 -6.70
CA LEU A 80 1.40 2.91 -5.88
C LEU A 80 0.39 3.99 -6.35
N ASP A 81 0.31 4.21 -7.67
CA ASP A 81 -0.63 5.11 -8.34
C ASP A 81 -0.53 6.58 -7.89
N GLY A 82 0.67 7.05 -7.52
CA GLY A 82 0.93 8.41 -7.07
C GLY A 82 0.56 8.66 -5.61
N ALA A 83 0.43 7.60 -4.81
CA ALA A 83 0.17 7.73 -3.39
C ALA A 83 1.28 8.53 -2.70
N HIS A 84 0.91 9.37 -1.72
CA HIS A 84 1.89 10.03 -0.86
C HIS A 84 2.62 8.98 -0.01
N VAL A 85 3.93 9.05 0.01
CA VAL A 85 4.79 8.11 0.72
C VAL A 85 5.80 8.90 1.53
N ALA A 86 5.77 8.74 2.84
CA ALA A 86 6.77 9.30 3.75
C ALA A 86 8.07 8.48 3.67
N GLU A 87 9.17 9.03 4.17
CA GLU A 87 10.47 8.37 4.18
C GLU A 87 10.96 8.16 5.62
N LEU A 88 11.33 6.93 5.95
CA LEU A 88 12.05 6.59 7.16
C LEU A 88 13.52 6.35 6.81
N ALA A 89 14.40 7.15 7.37
CA ALA A 89 15.83 7.04 7.11
C ALA A 89 16.39 5.68 7.55
N ASP A 90 17.39 5.18 6.83
CA ASP A 90 18.15 4.02 7.29
C ASP A 90 19.03 4.46 8.49
N GLY A 91 18.79 3.83 9.63
CA GLY A 91 19.54 4.12 10.86
C GLY A 91 20.97 3.59 10.84
N GLY A 92 21.30 2.71 9.91
CA GLY A 92 22.60 2.08 9.82
C GLY A 92 22.92 1.17 11.01
N ARG A 93 24.19 0.79 11.09
CA ARG A 93 24.69 -0.17 12.07
C ARG A 93 24.59 0.33 13.51
N GLU A 94 24.81 1.62 13.73
CA GLU A 94 24.76 2.22 15.08
C GLU A 94 23.35 2.06 15.69
N VAL A 95 22.31 2.32 14.91
CA VAL A 95 20.92 2.12 15.34
C VAL A 95 20.63 0.66 15.64
N GLU A 96 21.10 -0.26 14.80
CA GLU A 96 20.93 -1.71 15.02
C GLU A 96 21.61 -2.18 16.30
N GLU A 97 22.81 -1.69 16.59
CA GLU A 97 23.56 -2.01 17.81
C GLU A 97 22.86 -1.46 19.06
N LEU A 98 22.41 -0.21 19.04
CA LEU A 98 21.70 0.40 20.17
C LEU A 98 20.35 -0.27 20.43
N LEU A 99 19.58 -0.57 19.39
CA LEU A 99 18.31 -1.29 19.52
C LEU A 99 18.53 -2.72 20.02
N GLY A 100 19.55 -3.42 19.52
CA GLY A 100 19.94 -4.75 19.99
C GLY A 100 20.37 -4.78 21.46
N ALA A 101 20.96 -3.69 21.95
CA ALA A 101 21.31 -3.50 23.35
C ALA A 101 20.13 -3.03 24.24
N GLY A 102 18.95 -2.80 23.67
CA GLY A 102 17.80 -2.28 24.41
C GLY A 102 17.90 -0.78 24.74
N MET A 103 18.79 -0.05 24.07
CA MET A 103 19.08 1.37 24.32
C MET A 103 18.31 2.30 23.38
N ALA A 104 17.02 2.03 23.12
CA ALA A 104 16.20 2.84 22.24
C ALA A 104 16.09 4.31 22.67
N GLN A 105 16.10 4.57 23.98
CA GLN A 105 16.08 5.93 24.52
C GLN A 105 17.29 6.76 24.10
N SER A 106 18.47 6.16 24.04
CA SER A 106 19.69 6.84 23.59
C SER A 106 19.60 7.30 22.13
N LEU A 107 18.85 6.60 21.27
CA LEU A 107 18.59 7.03 19.89
C LEU A 107 17.73 8.29 19.82
N VAL A 108 16.73 8.38 20.69
CA VAL A 108 15.85 9.55 20.78
C VAL A 108 16.65 10.76 21.29
N GLU A 109 17.45 10.59 22.34
CA GLU A 109 18.28 11.64 22.90
C GLU A 109 19.36 12.14 21.93
N ALA A 110 19.91 11.24 21.11
CA ALA A 110 20.91 11.57 20.09
C ALA A 110 20.32 12.27 18.84
N SER A 111 19.00 12.38 18.73
CA SER A 111 18.31 12.94 17.55
C SER A 111 18.84 12.35 16.24
N SER A 112 18.91 11.03 16.15
CA SER A 112 19.41 10.34 14.96
C SER A 112 18.55 10.66 13.72
N PRO A 113 19.09 10.56 12.49
CA PRO A 113 18.31 10.78 11.27
C PRO A 113 17.05 9.91 11.21
N LEU A 114 17.12 8.70 11.77
CA LEU A 114 15.94 7.83 11.90
C LEU A 114 14.88 8.44 12.81
N CYS A 115 15.26 8.95 13.99
CA CYS A 115 14.33 9.58 14.93
C CYS A 115 13.67 10.81 14.34
N ILE A 116 14.43 11.66 13.64
CA ILE A 116 13.90 12.84 12.95
C ILE A 116 12.87 12.43 11.88
N SER A 117 13.17 11.37 11.12
CA SER A 117 12.22 10.88 10.09
C SER A 117 10.97 10.22 10.71
N ILE A 118 11.10 9.56 11.87
CA ILE A 118 9.96 9.03 12.63
C ILE A 118 9.08 10.17 13.14
N GLU A 119 9.66 11.26 13.66
CA GLU A 119 8.90 12.45 14.07
C GLU A 119 8.07 13.01 12.90
N GLY A 120 8.67 13.13 11.70
CA GLY A 120 7.94 13.55 10.50
C GLY A 120 6.77 12.61 10.16
N VAL A 121 6.95 11.29 10.27
CA VAL A 121 5.87 10.30 10.07
C VAL A 121 4.79 10.45 11.15
N LEU A 122 5.16 10.71 12.39
CA LEU A 122 4.21 10.93 13.49
C LEU A 122 3.38 12.19 13.29
N ASP A 123 3.98 13.28 12.79
CA ASP A 123 3.28 14.52 12.49
C ASP A 123 2.19 14.34 11.42
N GLU A 124 2.36 13.37 10.52
CA GLU A 124 1.35 13.00 9.53
C GLU A 124 0.33 12.00 10.08
N LEU A 125 0.76 11.04 10.90
CA LEU A 125 -0.06 9.94 11.40
C LEU A 125 -1.02 10.38 12.51
N LEU A 126 -0.57 11.20 13.46
CA LEU A 126 -1.38 11.63 14.61
C LEU A 126 -2.64 12.41 14.22
N PRO A 127 -2.62 13.35 13.26
CA PRO A 127 -3.83 13.98 12.76
C PRO A 127 -4.81 12.99 12.11
N LEU A 128 -4.34 11.93 11.47
CA LEU A 128 -5.19 10.87 10.91
C LEU A 128 -5.86 10.08 12.04
N ALA A 129 -5.09 9.70 13.07
CA ALA A 129 -5.60 8.97 14.24
C ALA A 129 -6.63 9.77 15.05
N SER A 130 -6.57 11.10 15.03
CA SER A 130 -7.47 11.98 15.76
C SER A 130 -8.80 12.23 15.03
N ARG A 131 -8.97 11.77 13.79
CA ARG A 131 -10.23 11.92 13.05
C ARG A 131 -11.28 10.95 13.55
N PRO A 132 -12.56 11.39 13.73
CA PRO A 132 -13.63 10.47 14.08
C PRO A 132 -13.81 9.42 12.98
N ALA A 133 -13.92 8.16 13.36
CA ALA A 133 -14.05 7.00 12.46
C ALA A 133 -15.19 7.12 11.42
N SER A 134 -16.20 7.95 11.69
CA SER A 134 -17.33 8.23 10.79
C SER A 134 -17.00 9.12 9.59
N ALA A 135 -15.84 9.79 9.56
CA ALA A 135 -15.46 10.66 8.46
C ALA A 135 -14.85 9.88 7.25
N GLY A 136 -14.63 8.58 7.39
CA GLY A 136 -13.89 7.76 6.41
C GLY A 136 -14.70 7.18 5.25
N VAL A 137 -16.02 7.37 5.19
CA VAL A 137 -16.86 6.65 4.20
C VAL A 137 -16.86 7.29 2.80
N GLN A 138 -16.36 8.49 2.58
CA GLN A 138 -16.49 9.15 1.26
C GLN A 138 -15.32 10.00 0.76
N ALA A 139 -14.10 9.84 1.22
CA ALA A 139 -12.98 10.47 0.53
C ALA A 139 -11.64 9.85 0.98
N PRO A 140 -10.69 9.76 0.22
CA PRO A 140 -10.57 9.87 -1.21
C PRO A 140 -9.61 8.83 -1.78
N LEU A 141 -10.14 7.83 -2.40
CA LEU A 141 -9.38 7.04 -3.38
C LEU A 141 -8.59 7.95 -4.36
N ALA A 142 -9.09 9.15 -4.59
CA ALA A 142 -8.44 10.16 -5.43
C ALA A 142 -7.11 10.70 -4.86
N ARG A 143 -6.90 10.66 -3.53
CA ARG A 143 -5.62 11.09 -2.92
C ARG A 143 -4.57 9.98 -2.91
N ILE A 144 -5.01 8.72 -2.92
CA ILE A 144 -4.11 7.55 -2.96
C ILE A 144 -3.90 7.07 -4.42
N GLY A 145 -4.59 7.65 -5.40
CA GLY A 145 -4.51 7.23 -6.80
C GLY A 145 -5.13 5.86 -7.09
N LEU A 146 -5.82 5.27 -6.11
CA LEU A 146 -6.45 3.94 -6.21
C LEU A 146 -7.89 3.99 -6.75
N ALA A 147 -8.17 4.85 -7.73
CA ALA A 147 -9.42 4.75 -8.46
C ALA A 147 -9.47 3.41 -9.21
N PRO A 148 -10.52 2.58 -9.06
CA PRO A 148 -10.63 1.36 -9.83
C PRO A 148 -10.62 1.72 -11.31
N LYS A 149 -9.63 1.26 -12.06
CA LYS A 149 -9.70 1.27 -13.53
C LYS A 149 -10.89 0.42 -13.91
N ALA A 150 -11.97 1.09 -14.35
CA ALA A 150 -13.11 0.41 -14.94
C ALA A 150 -12.59 -0.55 -16.02
N ASP A 151 -12.98 -1.82 -15.90
CA ASP A 151 -12.66 -2.89 -16.84
C ASP A 151 -13.05 -2.53 -18.28
N ALA A 152 -12.19 -1.83 -18.99
CA ALA A 152 -12.36 -1.50 -20.43
C ALA A 152 -11.83 -2.63 -21.33
N GLY A 153 -11.65 -3.86 -20.82
CA GLY A 153 -10.92 -4.91 -21.53
C GLY A 153 -11.68 -6.16 -21.93
N LEU A 154 -12.91 -6.41 -21.47
CA LEU A 154 -13.57 -7.71 -21.71
C LEU A 154 -14.69 -7.74 -22.75
N ARG A 155 -15.10 -6.60 -23.30
CA ARG A 155 -16.16 -6.56 -24.36
C ARG A 155 -15.66 -6.78 -25.79
N GLY A 156 -14.36 -6.77 -26.04
CA GLY A 156 -13.79 -6.83 -27.41
C GLY A 156 -13.54 -8.24 -27.98
N LYS A 157 -13.50 -9.29 -27.18
CA LYS A 157 -13.10 -10.64 -27.66
C LYS A 157 -14.25 -11.59 -28.03
N GLN A 158 -15.46 -11.31 -27.62
CA GLN A 158 -16.60 -12.20 -28.00
C GLN A 158 -17.17 -11.95 -29.39
N ARG A 159 -16.97 -10.77 -29.97
CA ARG A 159 -17.50 -10.44 -31.31
C ARG A 159 -16.69 -11.04 -32.48
N LYS A 160 -15.41 -11.38 -32.28
CA LYS A 160 -14.57 -11.99 -33.35
C LYS A 160 -14.70 -13.50 -33.48
N ARG A 161 -15.30 -14.20 -32.51
CA ARG A 161 -15.48 -15.65 -32.60
C ARG A 161 -16.74 -16.08 -33.37
N LYS A 162 -17.79 -15.26 -33.38
CA LYS A 162 -19.01 -15.58 -34.17
C LYS A 162 -18.85 -15.38 -35.69
N GLY A 163 -17.98 -14.49 -36.15
CA GLY A 163 -17.73 -14.26 -37.58
C GLY A 163 -16.90 -15.34 -38.29
N ARG A 164 -16.16 -16.17 -37.52
CA ARG A 164 -15.28 -17.21 -38.11
C ARG A 164 -15.97 -18.57 -38.26
N ALA A 165 -17.01 -18.83 -37.45
CA ALA A 165 -17.82 -20.05 -37.58
C ALA A 165 -18.76 -20.00 -38.79
N SER A 166 -19.38 -18.85 -39.02
CA SER A 166 -20.30 -18.65 -40.17
C SER A 166 -19.60 -18.72 -41.55
N ARG A 167 -18.33 -18.34 -41.65
CA ARG A 167 -17.56 -18.45 -42.90
C ARG A 167 -17.08 -19.88 -43.23
N ARG A 168 -16.99 -20.78 -42.22
CA ARG A 168 -16.62 -22.19 -42.46
C ARG A 168 -17.82 -23.02 -42.93
N GLU A 169 -19.02 -22.73 -42.47
CA GLU A 169 -20.22 -23.42 -42.92
C GLU A 169 -20.60 -23.05 -44.38
N ALA A 170 -20.38 -21.77 -44.76
CA ALA A 170 -20.62 -21.32 -46.14
C ALA A 170 -19.62 -21.87 -47.18
N ALA A 171 -18.41 -22.30 -46.76
CA ALA A 171 -17.43 -22.90 -47.63
C ALA A 171 -17.67 -24.40 -47.88
N LEU A 172 -18.23 -25.12 -46.89
CA LEU A 172 -18.53 -26.55 -47.01
C LEU A 172 -19.82 -26.83 -47.85
N ALA A 173 -20.68 -25.83 -48.03
CA ALA A 173 -21.89 -25.98 -48.84
C ALA A 173 -21.64 -25.78 -50.37
N LYS A 174 -20.45 -25.32 -50.78
CA LYS A 174 -20.09 -25.10 -52.19
C LYS A 174 -19.39 -26.24 -52.87
N ASP A 175 -18.89 -27.23 -52.11
CA ASP A 175 -18.18 -28.41 -52.67
C ASP A 175 -19.10 -29.65 -52.78
N ALA A 176 -20.43 -29.51 -52.58
CA ALA A 176 -21.39 -30.61 -52.65
C ALA A 176 -22.46 -30.39 -53.72
N SER A 177 -22.13 -29.63 -54.83
CA SER A 177 -22.99 -29.53 -56.02
C SER A 177 -22.23 -29.74 -57.29
#